data_60e9a9f8a0e560e799b11ba348873309
#
_entry.id   60e9a9f8a0e560e799b11ba348873309
#
_cell.length_a   1.000
_cell.length_b   1.000
_cell.length_c   1.000
_cell.angle_alpha   90.00
_cell.angle_beta   90.00
_cell.angle_gamma   90.00
#
_symmetry.space_group_name_H-M   'P 1'
#
loop_
_entity.id
_entity.type
_entity.pdbx_description
1 polymer ?
#
loop_
_entity_poly.entity_id
_entity_poly.type
_entity_poly.pdbx_seq_one_letter_code
_entity_poly.pdbx_strand_id
1 'polypeptide(L)'
;MRFTQKFSIRWVSVCLLMAAVRISAQEINISHCLNSCPDVSRPTNEVSLHHVFAAAVIPETGEVEWVAYRILPESIGIASLLPRWWEADRLLRGGQRDAALEQTPGFVQPDISNAQDREYRTGEIRMAAEDRGRLTPMTSFAATPYWPELNQLSNMSGLPQSMRTGPWSGLDQAINELTAVVAPLYVVAGPVMSHQSKGRSSESDRADAFYKVVSDGQRVAAFLFDANLPPHAHFCAQVSTLAEIEGQVSLALFPDAELDDDAELVAALGCS
;
A
#
# COMPACT_ATOMS: atom_id res chain seq x y z
N MET A 1 -91.71 15.41 21.56
CA MET A 1 -90.41 15.31 22.31
C MET A 1 -89.41 14.64 21.44
N ARG A 2 -88.48 15.42 20.82
CA ARG A 2 -87.38 14.89 20.01
C ARG A 2 -86.04 15.21 20.74
N PHE A 3 -85.36 14.18 21.20
CA PHE A 3 -84.03 14.30 21.77
C PHE A 3 -83.01 14.22 20.61
N THR A 4 -82.30 15.30 20.39
CA THR A 4 -81.14 15.34 19.48
C THR A 4 -79.86 15.11 20.32
N GLN A 5 -79.25 13.97 20.12
CA GLN A 5 -77.99 13.60 20.74
C GLN A 5 -76.83 14.10 19.86
N LYS A 6 -76.03 15.04 20.37
CA LYS A 6 -74.82 15.56 19.68
C LYS A 6 -73.68 14.63 19.94
N PHE A 7 -73.24 13.96 18.89
CA PHE A 7 -71.94 13.19 18.92
C PHE A 7 -70.75 14.13 18.71
N SER A 8 -69.94 14.30 19.72
CA SER A 8 -68.70 15.03 19.62
C SER A 8 -67.56 14.06 19.25
N ILE A 9 -67.08 14.14 18.03
CA ILE A 9 -65.90 13.38 17.55
C ILE A 9 -64.69 14.07 18.10
N ARG A 10 -63.99 13.40 19.06
CA ARG A 10 -62.69 13.79 19.51
C ARG A 10 -61.66 13.25 18.51
N TRP A 11 -60.99 14.15 17.79
CA TRP A 11 -59.85 13.83 16.97
C TRP A 11 -58.65 13.52 17.89
N VAL A 12 -58.24 12.27 17.94
CA VAL A 12 -56.98 11.85 18.60
C VAL A 12 -55.90 11.98 17.55
N SER A 13 -55.11 13.05 17.65
CA SER A 13 -53.87 13.22 16.88
C SER A 13 -52.84 12.22 17.37
N VAL A 14 -52.65 11.14 16.65
CA VAL A 14 -51.51 10.22 16.86
C VAL A 14 -50.27 10.84 16.19
N CYS A 15 -49.45 11.49 17.00
CA CYS A 15 -48.11 11.86 16.57
C CYS A 15 -47.25 10.59 16.43
N LEU A 16 -47.06 10.10 15.21
CA LEU A 16 -46.05 9.09 14.88
C LEU A 16 -44.68 9.76 15.04
N LEU A 17 -44.01 9.53 16.16
CA LEU A 17 -42.56 9.78 16.29
C LEU A 17 -41.85 8.79 15.38
N MET A 18 -41.46 9.20 14.19
CA MET A 18 -40.46 8.50 13.40
C MET A 18 -39.09 8.66 14.12
N ALA A 19 -38.73 7.68 14.92
CA ALA A 19 -37.38 7.53 15.36
C ALA A 19 -36.53 7.21 14.13
N ALA A 20 -35.77 8.19 13.64
CA ALA A 20 -34.77 7.98 12.63
C ALA A 20 -33.66 7.08 13.24
N VAL A 21 -33.79 5.78 12.99
CA VAL A 21 -32.72 4.84 13.26
C VAL A 21 -31.57 5.26 12.34
N ARG A 22 -30.56 5.90 12.90
CA ARG A 22 -29.29 6.09 12.21
C ARG A 22 -28.69 4.69 12.04
N ILE A 23 -28.80 4.14 10.85
CA ILE A 23 -28.03 2.97 10.46
C ILE A 23 -26.59 3.50 10.37
N SER A 24 -25.81 3.30 11.43
CA SER A 24 -24.36 3.43 11.32
C SER A 24 -23.93 2.37 10.33
N ALA A 25 -23.48 2.79 9.14
CA ALA A 25 -22.75 1.89 8.28
C ALA A 25 -21.60 1.33 9.10
N GLN A 26 -21.49 0.01 9.14
CA GLN A 26 -20.38 -0.62 9.85
C GLN A 26 -19.12 -0.29 9.05
N GLU A 27 -18.27 0.55 9.60
CA GLU A 27 -17.02 0.93 8.99
C GLU A 27 -16.12 -0.30 8.99
N ILE A 28 -15.78 -0.77 7.78
CA ILE A 28 -14.87 -1.90 7.62
C ILE A 28 -13.47 -1.36 7.79
N ASN A 29 -12.89 -1.55 8.96
CA ASN A 29 -11.50 -1.17 9.21
C ASN A 29 -10.56 -2.26 8.70
N ILE A 30 -9.73 -1.90 7.73
CA ILE A 30 -8.67 -2.76 7.20
C ILE A 30 -7.45 -2.57 8.07
N SER A 31 -7.06 -3.61 8.80
CA SER A 31 -6.01 -3.55 9.84
C SER A 31 -4.62 -3.11 9.34
N HIS A 32 -4.39 -3.11 8.02
CA HIS A 32 -3.14 -2.66 7.41
C HIS A 32 -3.06 -1.16 7.24
N CYS A 33 -4.21 -0.49 7.28
CA CYS A 33 -4.35 0.93 7.07
C CYS A 33 -4.63 1.64 8.40
N LEU A 34 -4.12 2.84 8.56
CA LEU A 34 -4.43 3.67 9.71
C LEU A 34 -5.78 4.38 9.43
N ASN A 35 -6.80 4.05 10.22
CA ASN A 35 -8.19 4.47 10.04
C ASN A 35 -8.77 4.00 8.69
N SER A 36 -8.36 4.60 7.58
CA SER A 36 -8.72 4.22 6.21
C SER A 36 -7.49 3.93 5.37
N CYS A 37 -7.68 3.15 4.32
CA CYS A 37 -6.63 2.94 3.32
C CYS A 37 -6.43 4.18 2.46
N PRO A 38 -5.24 4.34 1.83
CA PRO A 38 -5.00 5.41 0.89
C PRO A 38 -6.07 5.46 -0.20
N ASP A 39 -6.31 6.66 -0.71
CA ASP A 39 -7.16 6.86 -1.88
C ASP A 39 -6.60 6.13 -3.11
N VAL A 40 -7.45 5.91 -4.09
CA VAL A 40 -7.04 5.40 -5.40
C VAL A 40 -7.19 6.50 -6.46
N SER A 41 -6.25 6.61 -7.38
CA SER A 41 -6.26 7.66 -8.41
C SER A 41 -7.44 7.54 -9.38
N ARG A 42 -8.02 6.35 -9.48
CA ARG A 42 -9.18 6.07 -10.34
C ARG A 42 -10.12 5.06 -9.67
N PRO A 43 -11.44 5.23 -9.82
CA PRO A 43 -12.41 4.26 -9.30
C PRO A 43 -12.30 2.86 -9.90
N THR A 44 -11.60 2.73 -11.04
CA THR A 44 -11.34 1.45 -11.71
C THR A 44 -10.16 0.68 -11.13
N ASN A 45 -9.31 1.34 -10.33
CA ASN A 45 -8.18 0.68 -9.70
C ASN A 45 -8.67 -0.40 -8.72
N GLU A 46 -7.98 -1.52 -8.71
CA GLU A 46 -8.35 -2.66 -7.88
C GLU A 46 -7.55 -2.65 -6.60
N VAL A 47 -8.22 -2.88 -5.47
CA VAL A 47 -7.56 -3.03 -4.17
C VAL A 47 -7.60 -4.50 -3.78
N SER A 48 -6.41 -5.09 -3.60
CA SER A 48 -6.25 -6.43 -3.04
C SER A 48 -5.92 -6.36 -1.56
N LEU A 49 -6.54 -7.27 -0.78
CA LEU A 49 -6.34 -7.36 0.67
C LEU A 49 -5.76 -8.72 1.00
N HIS A 50 -4.53 -8.73 1.48
CA HIS A 50 -3.80 -9.89 1.95
C HIS A 50 -3.74 -9.93 3.48
N HIS A 51 -3.20 -10.99 4.06
CA HIS A 51 -3.06 -11.09 5.51
C HIS A 51 -2.04 -10.10 6.09
N VAL A 52 -1.05 -9.67 5.29
CA VAL A 52 0.07 -8.85 5.78
C VAL A 52 0.18 -7.50 5.07
N PHE A 53 -0.58 -7.26 4.02
CA PHE A 53 -0.62 -5.96 3.33
C PHE A 53 -1.92 -5.77 2.56
N ALA A 54 -2.20 -4.52 2.20
CA ALA A 54 -3.17 -4.12 1.19
C ALA A 54 -2.42 -3.45 0.04
N ALA A 55 -2.90 -3.58 -1.18
CA ALA A 55 -2.31 -2.93 -2.36
C ALA A 55 -3.38 -2.42 -3.30
N ALA A 56 -3.17 -1.23 -3.87
CA ALA A 56 -3.93 -0.76 -5.03
C ALA A 56 -3.13 -0.98 -6.30
N VAL A 57 -3.81 -1.47 -7.33
CA VAL A 57 -3.22 -1.82 -8.61
C VAL A 57 -4.03 -1.22 -9.74
N ILE A 58 -3.35 -0.71 -10.75
CA ILE A 58 -3.93 -0.20 -11.98
C ILE A 58 -4.19 -1.40 -12.91
N PRO A 59 -5.46 -1.79 -13.19
CA PRO A 59 -5.75 -3.03 -13.92
C PRO A 59 -5.16 -3.05 -15.33
N GLU A 60 -5.11 -1.89 -15.99
CA GLU A 60 -4.67 -1.79 -17.38
C GLU A 60 -3.18 -2.08 -17.54
N THR A 61 -2.35 -1.65 -16.58
CA THR A 61 -0.90 -1.82 -16.64
C THR A 61 -0.40 -2.90 -15.69
N GLY A 62 -1.16 -3.19 -14.65
CA GLY A 62 -0.73 -4.07 -13.56
C GLY A 62 0.25 -3.41 -12.59
N GLU A 63 0.48 -2.10 -12.72
CA GLU A 63 1.33 -1.35 -11.81
C GLU A 63 0.70 -1.21 -10.43
N VAL A 64 1.54 -1.26 -9.43
CA VAL A 64 1.14 -0.97 -8.05
C VAL A 64 1.11 0.54 -7.88
N GLU A 65 -0.01 1.06 -7.39
CA GLU A 65 -0.16 2.47 -7.05
C GLU A 65 0.36 2.75 -5.64
N TRP A 66 -0.01 1.90 -4.70
CA TRP A 66 0.50 1.89 -3.34
C TRP A 66 0.37 0.52 -2.68
N VAL A 67 1.15 0.30 -1.65
CA VAL A 67 0.94 -0.75 -0.65
C VAL A 67 0.80 -0.11 0.73
N ALA A 68 -0.06 -0.70 1.56
CA ALA A 68 -0.23 -0.31 2.96
C ALA A 68 -0.07 -1.54 3.85
N TYR A 69 0.68 -1.42 4.94
CA TYR A 69 0.90 -2.51 5.88
C TYR A 69 1.14 -2.02 7.31
N ARG A 70 0.83 -2.89 8.26
CA ARG A 70 1.02 -2.64 9.68
C ARG A 70 2.02 -3.63 10.23
N ILE A 71 3.06 -3.14 10.88
CA ILE A 71 4.12 -3.97 11.47
C ILE A 71 3.88 -4.09 12.97
N LEU A 72 4.04 -5.33 13.45
CA LEU A 72 4.02 -5.68 14.86
C LEU A 72 5.35 -6.36 15.23
N PRO A 73 5.86 -6.22 16.47
CA PRO A 73 7.15 -6.80 16.85
C PRO A 73 7.23 -8.30 16.60
N GLU A 74 6.15 -9.02 16.83
CA GLU A 74 6.06 -10.48 16.67
C GLU A 74 6.04 -10.93 15.20
N SER A 75 5.81 -10.03 14.25
CA SER A 75 5.81 -10.35 12.81
C SER A 75 7.21 -10.31 12.20
N ILE A 76 8.14 -9.60 12.84
CA ILE A 76 9.49 -9.38 12.34
C ILE A 76 10.33 -10.65 12.46
N GLY A 77 11.08 -10.97 11.40
CA GLY A 77 11.91 -12.17 11.41
C GLY A 77 13.04 -12.17 10.39
N ILE A 78 13.75 -13.29 10.33
CA ILE A 78 14.89 -13.48 9.44
C ILE A 78 14.40 -13.97 8.08
N ALA A 79 14.49 -13.10 7.06
CA ALA A 79 13.99 -13.39 5.73
C ALA A 79 15.06 -14.02 4.78
N SER A 80 16.33 -14.10 5.19
CA SER A 80 17.41 -14.56 4.33
C SER A 80 17.29 -16.03 3.89
N LEU A 81 16.60 -16.83 4.69
CA LEU A 81 16.36 -18.25 4.41
C LEU A 81 14.99 -18.53 3.75
N LEU A 82 14.14 -17.51 3.62
CA LEU A 82 12.84 -17.69 3.01
C LEU A 82 12.95 -17.72 1.48
N PRO A 83 12.24 -18.64 0.83
CA PRO A 83 12.19 -18.71 -0.62
C PRO A 83 11.67 -17.43 -1.25
N ARG A 84 12.24 -17.05 -2.39
CA ARG A 84 11.88 -15.86 -3.13
C ARG A 84 11.43 -16.21 -4.54
N TRP A 85 10.19 -15.91 -4.83
CA TRP A 85 9.60 -16.02 -6.17
C TRP A 85 8.68 -14.82 -6.40
N TRP A 86 7.97 -14.82 -7.49
CA TRP A 86 6.87 -13.91 -7.75
C TRP A 86 5.77 -14.67 -8.45
N GLU A 87 4.56 -14.28 -8.16
CA GLU A 87 3.36 -14.84 -8.77
C GLU A 87 2.31 -13.76 -8.97
N ALA A 88 1.39 -14.02 -9.90
CA ALA A 88 0.27 -13.14 -10.12
C ALA A 88 -0.66 -13.14 -8.91
N ASP A 89 -1.18 -11.96 -8.58
CA ASP A 89 -2.13 -11.80 -7.49
C ASP A 89 -3.51 -12.30 -7.94
N ARG A 90 -3.96 -13.40 -7.36
CA ARG A 90 -5.24 -14.05 -7.68
C ARG A 90 -6.45 -13.30 -7.13
N LEU A 91 -6.27 -12.34 -6.25
CA LEU A 91 -7.36 -11.53 -5.72
C LEU A 91 -7.77 -10.41 -6.70
N LEU A 92 -6.92 -10.08 -7.65
CA LEU A 92 -7.21 -9.09 -8.69
C LEU A 92 -8.03 -9.71 -9.82
N ARG A 93 -9.08 -9.01 -10.25
CA ARG A 93 -10.01 -9.46 -11.30
C ARG A 93 -9.39 -9.49 -12.69
N GLY A 94 -8.30 -8.78 -12.88
CA GLY A 94 -7.63 -8.65 -14.15
C GLY A 94 -6.96 -9.95 -14.60
N GLY A 95 -7.75 -10.99 -14.97
CA GLY A 95 -7.25 -12.24 -15.54
C GLY A 95 -6.33 -12.08 -16.77
N GLN A 96 -6.26 -10.89 -17.33
CA GLN A 96 -5.25 -10.51 -18.32
C GLN A 96 -3.83 -10.52 -17.74
N ARG A 97 -3.68 -10.30 -16.43
CA ARG A 97 -2.38 -10.31 -15.76
C ARG A 97 -1.82 -11.72 -15.66
N ASP A 98 -2.66 -12.67 -15.27
CA ASP A 98 -2.30 -14.09 -15.23
C ASP A 98 -2.00 -14.62 -16.64
N ALA A 99 -2.85 -14.30 -17.61
CA ALA A 99 -2.67 -14.71 -18.99
C ALA A 99 -1.43 -14.06 -19.64
N ALA A 100 -1.12 -12.81 -19.34
CA ALA A 100 0.09 -12.13 -19.84
C ALA A 100 1.37 -12.73 -19.23
N LEU A 101 1.34 -13.12 -17.95
CA LEU A 101 2.45 -13.77 -17.29
C LEU A 101 2.66 -15.21 -17.78
N GLU A 102 1.58 -15.98 -17.93
CA GLU A 102 1.61 -17.34 -18.44
C GLU A 102 2.02 -17.41 -19.91
N GLN A 103 1.65 -16.41 -20.71
CA GLN A 103 2.01 -16.34 -22.14
C GLN A 103 3.39 -15.73 -22.40
N THR A 104 4.07 -15.22 -21.37
CA THR A 104 5.41 -14.68 -21.55
C THR A 104 6.38 -15.83 -21.83
N PRO A 105 7.05 -15.87 -22.99
CA PRO A 105 8.03 -16.91 -23.27
C PRO A 105 9.11 -16.92 -22.18
N GLY A 106 9.30 -18.10 -21.54
CA GLY A 106 10.25 -18.25 -20.46
C GLY A 106 9.71 -17.98 -19.04
N PHE A 107 8.41 -17.62 -18.91
CA PHE A 107 7.77 -17.68 -17.63
C PHE A 107 7.56 -19.15 -17.25
N VAL A 108 8.51 -19.67 -16.55
CA VAL A 108 8.36 -20.92 -15.80
C VAL A 108 8.11 -20.49 -14.37
N GLN A 109 7.15 -21.13 -13.70
CA GLN A 109 7.00 -20.97 -12.26
C GLN A 109 8.39 -21.03 -11.63
N PRO A 110 8.85 -20.01 -10.91
CA PRO A 110 10.27 -19.86 -10.66
C PRO A 110 10.80 -21.05 -9.90
N ASP A 111 11.79 -21.70 -10.45
CA ASP A 111 12.76 -22.42 -9.64
C ASP A 111 13.34 -21.40 -8.67
N ILE A 112 13.13 -21.65 -7.38
CA ILE A 112 13.48 -20.77 -6.26
C ILE A 112 14.94 -20.31 -6.35
N SER A 113 15.81 -21.13 -6.92
CA SER A 113 17.24 -20.85 -7.09
C SER A 113 17.54 -19.79 -8.16
N ASN A 114 16.64 -19.56 -9.13
CA ASN A 114 16.88 -18.68 -10.28
C ASN A 114 15.89 -17.52 -10.38
N ALA A 115 15.06 -17.29 -9.36
CA ALA A 115 14.04 -16.26 -9.37
C ALA A 115 14.59 -14.82 -9.49
N GLN A 116 15.87 -14.62 -9.24
CA GLN A 116 16.51 -13.30 -9.26
C GLN A 116 16.87 -12.82 -10.66
N ASP A 117 16.99 -13.73 -11.64
CA ASP A 117 17.59 -13.42 -12.94
C ASP A 117 16.59 -13.32 -14.10
N ARG A 118 15.28 -13.32 -13.82
CA ARG A 118 14.26 -13.34 -14.87
C ARG A 118 13.52 -12.02 -14.99
N GLU A 119 13.35 -11.61 -16.25
CA GLU A 119 12.38 -10.58 -16.58
C GLU A 119 10.96 -11.07 -16.32
N TYR A 120 10.09 -10.19 -15.86
CA TYR A 120 8.65 -10.45 -15.81
C TYR A 120 7.89 -9.24 -16.34
N ARG A 121 6.65 -9.46 -16.72
CA ARG A 121 5.76 -8.42 -17.19
C ARG A 121 4.60 -8.26 -16.23
N THR A 122 4.26 -7.01 -15.98
CA THR A 122 3.00 -6.63 -15.37
C THR A 122 2.21 -5.87 -16.40
N GLY A 123 1.16 -6.47 -16.95
CA GLY A 123 0.49 -5.88 -18.10
C GLY A 123 1.43 -5.69 -19.28
N GLU A 124 1.58 -4.45 -19.78
CA GLU A 124 2.51 -4.09 -20.86
C GLU A 124 3.92 -3.72 -20.37
N ILE A 125 4.11 -3.58 -19.05
CA ILE A 125 5.38 -3.15 -18.49
C ILE A 125 6.34 -4.32 -18.37
N ARG A 126 7.54 -4.10 -18.88
CA ARG A 126 8.66 -5.01 -18.73
C ARG A 126 9.53 -4.55 -17.57
N MET A 127 9.63 -5.35 -16.52
CA MET A 127 10.58 -5.11 -15.46
C MET A 127 11.79 -6.03 -15.63
N ALA A 128 12.99 -5.44 -15.58
CA ALA A 128 14.20 -6.21 -15.51
C ALA A 128 14.29 -6.97 -14.18
N ALA A 129 14.96 -8.12 -14.19
CA ALA A 129 15.08 -8.95 -13.00
C ALA A 129 15.78 -8.22 -11.82
N GLU A 130 16.76 -7.41 -12.14
CA GLU A 130 17.53 -6.59 -11.22
C GLU A 130 16.72 -5.46 -10.56
N ASP A 131 15.67 -4.98 -11.22
CA ASP A 131 14.84 -3.87 -10.72
C ASP A 131 13.60 -4.35 -9.96
N ARG A 132 13.44 -5.64 -9.74
CA ARG A 132 12.34 -6.16 -8.95
C ARG A 132 12.52 -5.85 -7.48
N GLY A 133 11.58 -5.12 -6.91
CA GLY A 133 11.60 -4.76 -5.50
C GLY A 133 10.24 -4.95 -4.84
N ARG A 134 10.27 -5.48 -3.62
CA ARG A 134 9.10 -5.53 -2.77
C ARG A 134 8.91 -4.18 -2.11
N LEU A 135 7.69 -3.68 -2.15
CA LEU A 135 7.31 -2.47 -1.42
C LEU A 135 7.07 -2.77 0.06
N THR A 136 6.38 -3.88 0.35
CA THR A 136 6.27 -4.44 1.71
C THR A 136 7.41 -5.42 1.92
N PRO A 137 8.32 -5.17 2.88
CA PRO A 137 9.53 -5.96 3.03
C PRO A 137 9.27 -7.33 3.68
N MET A 138 9.99 -8.33 3.21
CA MET A 138 9.87 -9.69 3.75
C MET A 138 10.32 -9.81 5.21
N THR A 139 11.30 -9.01 5.63
CA THR A 139 11.84 -9.02 6.99
C THR A 139 10.81 -8.61 8.04
N SER A 140 9.88 -7.73 7.68
CA SER A 140 8.82 -7.27 8.60
C SER A 140 7.77 -8.35 8.90
N PHE A 141 7.71 -9.42 8.09
CA PHE A 141 6.68 -10.45 8.22
C PHE A 141 7.24 -11.88 8.16
N ALA A 142 8.55 -12.04 8.22
CA ALA A 142 9.21 -13.33 8.10
C ALA A 142 8.85 -14.33 9.22
N ALA A 143 8.41 -13.84 10.39
CA ALA A 143 7.95 -14.68 11.50
C ALA A 143 6.47 -15.10 11.37
N THR A 144 5.75 -14.63 10.37
CA THR A 144 4.35 -14.99 10.15
C THR A 144 4.22 -16.15 9.15
N PRO A 145 3.15 -16.97 9.20
CA PRO A 145 2.92 -18.00 8.18
C PRO A 145 2.49 -17.40 6.82
N TYR A 146 2.23 -16.08 6.77
CA TYR A 146 1.70 -15.38 5.61
C TYR A 146 2.79 -14.68 4.77
N TRP A 147 4.06 -14.82 5.12
CA TRP A 147 5.18 -14.26 4.34
C TRP A 147 5.16 -14.65 2.85
N PRO A 148 4.59 -15.80 2.40
CA PRO A 148 4.52 -16.12 0.98
C PRO A 148 3.75 -15.10 0.14
N GLU A 149 2.75 -14.42 0.74
CA GLU A 149 1.95 -13.40 0.05
C GLU A 149 2.78 -12.19 -0.40
N LEU A 150 3.92 -11.95 0.25
CA LEU A 150 4.85 -10.87 -0.14
C LEU A 150 5.54 -11.12 -1.49
N ASN A 151 5.36 -12.31 -2.07
CA ASN A 151 5.84 -12.65 -3.41
C ASN A 151 4.81 -12.36 -4.51
N GLN A 152 3.64 -11.81 -4.16
CA GLN A 152 2.63 -11.39 -5.13
C GLN A 152 3.12 -10.17 -5.93
N LEU A 153 2.80 -10.13 -7.24
CA LEU A 153 3.14 -8.98 -8.09
C LEU A 153 2.47 -7.68 -7.65
N SER A 154 1.36 -7.74 -6.94
CA SER A 154 0.71 -6.60 -6.29
C SER A 154 1.55 -5.95 -5.18
N ASN A 155 2.62 -6.61 -4.73
CA ASN A 155 3.60 -6.06 -3.79
C ASN A 155 4.92 -5.65 -4.47
N MET A 156 5.01 -5.72 -5.79
CA MET A 156 6.27 -5.49 -6.50
C MET A 156 6.18 -4.28 -7.42
N SER A 157 7.27 -3.50 -7.45
CA SER A 157 7.46 -2.39 -8.36
C SER A 157 8.86 -2.43 -8.97
N GLY A 158 9.09 -1.66 -10.03
CA GLY A 158 10.39 -1.50 -10.69
C GLY A 158 11.40 -0.74 -9.84
N LEU A 159 11.60 -1.18 -8.60
CA LEU A 159 12.50 -0.56 -7.64
C LEU A 159 13.96 -0.83 -8.01
N PRO A 160 14.77 0.19 -8.34
CA PRO A 160 16.15 0.01 -8.79
C PRO A 160 16.99 -0.78 -7.79
N GLN A 161 17.87 -1.64 -8.31
CA GLN A 161 18.74 -2.47 -7.46
C GLN A 161 19.59 -1.63 -6.49
N SER A 162 20.14 -0.50 -6.96
CA SER A 162 20.92 0.41 -6.12
C SER A 162 20.12 0.92 -4.91
N MET A 163 18.88 1.30 -5.13
CA MET A 163 17.99 1.75 -4.08
C MET A 163 17.60 0.59 -3.15
N ARG A 164 17.19 -0.53 -3.72
CA ARG A 164 16.74 -1.72 -2.99
C ARG A 164 17.79 -2.33 -2.07
N THR A 165 19.06 -2.33 -2.49
CA THR A 165 20.19 -2.84 -1.67
C THR A 165 20.83 -1.76 -0.81
N GLY A 166 20.43 -0.51 -0.93
CA GLY A 166 20.94 0.66 -0.21
C GLY A 166 19.85 1.33 0.66
N PRO A 167 19.46 2.57 0.32
CA PRO A 167 18.65 3.39 1.21
C PRO A 167 17.26 2.82 1.53
N TRP A 168 16.63 2.11 0.61
CA TRP A 168 15.32 1.49 0.83
C TRP A 168 15.37 0.39 1.89
N SER A 169 16.33 -0.54 1.77
CA SER A 169 16.50 -1.60 2.78
C SER A 169 17.01 -1.07 4.11
N GLY A 170 17.80 0.02 4.09
CA GLY A 170 18.24 0.70 5.31
C GLY A 170 17.06 1.27 6.10
N LEU A 171 16.10 1.90 5.41
CA LEU A 171 14.87 2.39 6.05
C LEU A 171 14.00 1.23 6.53
N ASP A 172 13.86 0.13 5.76
CA ASP A 172 13.11 -1.06 6.21
C ASP A 172 13.68 -1.64 7.51
N GLN A 173 15.01 -1.68 7.64
CA GLN A 173 15.67 -2.12 8.86
C GLN A 173 15.38 -1.16 10.02
N ALA A 174 15.51 0.15 9.83
CA ALA A 174 15.22 1.16 10.85
C ALA A 174 13.76 1.09 11.33
N ILE A 175 12.82 0.89 10.43
CA ILE A 175 11.40 0.70 10.76
C ILE A 175 11.21 -0.57 11.63
N ASN A 176 11.84 -1.69 11.27
CA ASN A 176 11.76 -2.91 12.04
C ASN A 176 12.38 -2.75 13.44
N GLU A 177 13.50 -2.06 13.56
CA GLU A 177 14.15 -1.76 14.83
C GLU A 177 13.28 -0.84 15.70
N LEU A 178 12.69 0.19 15.11
CA LEU A 178 11.76 1.08 15.81
C LEU A 178 10.51 0.34 16.29
N THR A 179 9.98 -0.59 15.48
CA THR A 179 8.78 -1.37 15.85
C THR A 179 8.97 -2.17 17.14
N ALA A 180 10.20 -2.52 17.50
CA ALA A 180 10.47 -3.23 18.76
C ALA A 180 10.19 -2.37 20.01
N VAL A 181 10.14 -1.05 19.87
CA VAL A 181 9.91 -0.10 20.99
C VAL A 181 8.65 0.74 20.81
N VAL A 182 8.25 0.97 19.57
CA VAL A 182 7.03 1.71 19.19
C VAL A 182 6.21 0.86 18.24
N ALA A 183 5.08 0.35 18.70
CA ALA A 183 4.20 -0.51 17.91
C ALA A 183 2.72 -0.24 18.23
N PRO A 184 1.84 -0.41 17.23
CA PRO A 184 2.13 -0.76 15.84
C PRO A 184 2.73 0.39 15.03
N LEU A 185 3.49 0.09 13.96
CA LEU A 185 3.83 1.06 12.94
C LEU A 185 3.01 0.78 11.68
N TYR A 186 2.47 1.84 11.08
CA TYR A 186 1.74 1.82 9.82
C TYR A 186 2.64 2.38 8.73
N VAL A 187 2.67 1.73 7.59
CA VAL A 187 3.52 2.15 6.47
C VAL A 187 2.71 2.16 5.19
N VAL A 188 2.86 3.24 4.42
CA VAL A 188 2.37 3.33 3.05
C VAL A 188 3.59 3.57 2.15
N ALA A 189 3.70 2.79 1.08
CA ALA A 189 4.80 2.90 0.14
C ALA A 189 4.32 2.69 -1.30
N GLY A 190 4.97 3.35 -2.25
CA GLY A 190 4.62 3.24 -3.65
C GLY A 190 5.56 3.99 -4.58
N PRO A 191 5.35 3.84 -5.90
CA PRO A 191 6.05 4.61 -6.92
C PRO A 191 5.44 6.01 -7.08
N VAL A 192 6.27 6.97 -7.48
CA VAL A 192 5.85 8.28 -8.01
C VAL A 192 6.01 8.23 -9.52
N MET A 193 4.88 8.22 -10.23
CA MET A 193 4.87 8.16 -11.69
C MET A 193 4.81 9.57 -12.28
N SER A 194 5.68 9.89 -13.23
CA SER A 194 5.61 11.21 -13.87
C SER A 194 4.32 11.35 -14.67
N HIS A 195 3.73 12.54 -14.59
CA HIS A 195 2.53 12.88 -15.38
C HIS A 195 2.78 12.89 -16.90
N GLN A 196 4.05 12.77 -17.33
CA GLN A 196 4.42 12.76 -18.76
C GLN A 196 4.27 11.39 -19.41
N SER A 197 4.17 10.32 -18.64
CA SER A 197 4.02 8.94 -19.14
C SER A 197 2.61 8.61 -19.64
N LYS A 198 1.64 9.50 -19.54
CA LYS A 198 0.28 9.29 -20.07
C LYS A 198 0.26 9.24 -21.60
N GLY A 199 0.75 8.16 -22.19
CA GLY A 199 0.56 7.89 -23.62
C GLY A 199 1.79 7.53 -24.43
N ARG A 200 2.89 7.09 -23.84
CA ARG A 200 4.08 6.64 -24.58
C ARG A 200 4.49 5.21 -24.20
N SER A 201 4.93 4.49 -25.23
CA SER A 201 5.36 3.10 -25.22
C SER A 201 6.50 2.79 -24.25
N SER A 202 6.35 1.71 -23.55
CA SER A 202 7.25 0.75 -22.87
C SER A 202 8.59 1.18 -22.24
N GLU A 203 9.22 2.27 -22.61
CA GLU A 203 10.52 2.69 -22.07
C GLU A 203 10.42 3.92 -21.14
N SER A 204 9.24 4.59 -21.11
CA SER A 204 8.97 5.78 -20.31
C SER A 204 8.11 5.51 -19.05
N ASP A 205 7.76 4.26 -18.79
CA ASP A 205 6.83 3.90 -17.71
C ASP A 205 7.54 3.53 -16.39
N ARG A 206 8.80 3.93 -16.25
CA ARG A 206 9.53 3.80 -14.98
C ARG A 206 9.09 4.89 -14.03
N ALA A 207 8.97 4.55 -12.76
CA ALA A 207 8.78 5.53 -11.70
C ALA A 207 9.99 6.47 -11.62
N ASP A 208 9.74 7.76 -11.48
CA ASP A 208 10.79 8.78 -11.30
C ASP A 208 11.32 8.77 -9.87
N ALA A 209 10.48 8.39 -8.93
CA ALA A 209 10.80 8.29 -7.51
C ALA A 209 9.94 7.21 -6.84
N PHE A 210 10.31 6.90 -5.60
CA PHE A 210 9.54 6.02 -4.73
C PHE A 210 9.36 6.70 -3.37
N TYR A 211 8.24 6.47 -2.74
CA TYR A 211 7.99 7.00 -1.40
C TYR A 211 7.76 5.90 -0.38
N LYS A 212 8.07 6.22 0.86
CA LYS A 212 7.70 5.44 2.02
C LYS A 212 7.35 6.37 3.17
N VAL A 213 6.15 6.23 3.69
CA VAL A 213 5.62 7.04 4.78
C VAL A 213 5.30 6.13 5.95
N VAL A 214 5.81 6.47 7.12
CA VAL A 214 5.71 5.69 8.36
C VAL A 214 4.94 6.48 9.40
N SER A 215 3.98 5.86 10.06
CA SER A 215 3.22 6.49 11.15
C SER A 215 3.12 5.57 12.36
N ASP A 216 3.16 6.14 13.55
CA ASP A 216 2.84 5.46 14.81
C ASP A 216 1.36 5.63 15.22
N GLY A 217 0.55 6.22 14.35
CA GLY A 217 -0.86 6.52 14.57
C GLY A 217 -1.15 7.95 15.02
N GLN A 218 -0.13 8.74 15.35
CA GLN A 218 -0.23 10.14 15.75
C GLN A 218 0.72 11.04 14.96
N ARG A 219 1.90 10.54 14.64
CA ARG A 219 3.00 11.24 13.97
C ARG A 219 3.33 10.54 12.67
N VAL A 220 3.97 11.27 11.77
CA VAL A 220 4.40 10.73 10.48
C VAL A 220 5.85 11.11 10.18
N ALA A 221 6.58 10.19 9.58
CA ALA A 221 7.89 10.39 8.98
C ALA A 221 7.81 9.97 7.50
N ALA A 222 8.13 10.89 6.60
CA ALA A 222 7.98 10.71 5.17
C ALA A 222 9.35 10.71 4.47
N PHE A 223 9.51 9.84 3.48
CA PHE A 223 10.75 9.68 2.72
C PHE A 223 10.43 9.57 1.23
N LEU A 224 11.17 10.33 0.43
CA LEU A 224 11.05 10.36 -1.03
C LEU A 224 12.41 10.03 -1.66
N PHE A 225 12.46 8.96 -2.43
CA PHE A 225 13.68 8.42 -3.02
C PHE A 225 13.68 8.63 -4.54
N ASP A 226 14.59 9.42 -5.08
CA ASP A 226 14.81 9.49 -6.53
C ASP A 226 15.23 8.11 -7.07
N ALA A 227 14.69 7.71 -8.21
CA ALA A 227 14.97 6.40 -8.81
C ALA A 227 16.46 6.21 -9.17
N ASN A 228 17.22 7.29 -9.33
CA ASN A 228 18.62 7.28 -9.70
C ASN A 228 19.58 7.36 -8.51
N LEU A 229 19.09 7.15 -7.28
CA LEU A 229 19.95 7.17 -6.10
C LEU A 229 21.06 6.12 -6.16
N PRO A 230 22.28 6.50 -5.77
CA PRO A 230 23.38 5.55 -5.66
C PRO A 230 23.18 4.61 -4.45
N PRO A 231 23.75 3.39 -4.48
CA PRO A 231 23.54 2.39 -3.42
C PRO A 231 24.09 2.79 -2.05
N HIS A 232 24.98 3.77 -2.00
CA HIS A 232 25.54 4.31 -0.75
C HIS A 232 24.80 5.54 -0.22
N ALA A 233 23.72 5.98 -0.89
CA ALA A 233 22.88 7.04 -0.37
C ALA A 233 22.28 6.60 0.97
N HIS A 234 22.18 7.53 1.91
CA HIS A 234 21.55 7.26 3.19
C HIS A 234 20.09 7.67 3.14
N PHE A 235 19.19 6.86 3.72
CA PHE A 235 17.75 7.17 3.71
C PHE A 235 17.42 8.47 4.46
N CYS A 236 18.20 8.84 5.47
CA CYS A 236 18.03 10.10 6.18
C CYS A 236 18.23 11.35 5.30
N ALA A 237 18.95 11.22 4.20
CA ALA A 237 19.08 12.31 3.22
C ALA A 237 17.85 12.40 2.29
N GLN A 238 16.88 11.50 2.44
CA GLN A 238 15.67 11.42 1.62
C GLN A 238 14.41 11.81 2.40
N VAL A 239 14.56 12.46 3.56
CA VAL A 239 13.43 12.95 4.35
C VAL A 239 12.67 13.99 3.54
N SER A 240 11.35 13.87 3.54
CA SER A 240 10.38 14.73 2.88
C SER A 240 9.22 15.02 3.83
N THR A 241 8.13 15.56 3.35
CA THR A 241 6.89 15.74 4.11
C THR A 241 5.76 14.91 3.52
N LEU A 242 4.77 14.56 4.36
CA LEU A 242 3.56 13.89 3.88
C LEU A 242 2.88 14.70 2.77
N ALA A 243 2.72 16.01 2.98
CA ALA A 243 2.08 16.92 2.02
C ALA A 243 2.81 16.97 0.67
N GLU A 244 4.16 16.94 0.67
CA GLU A 244 4.94 16.91 -0.56
C GLU A 244 4.69 15.61 -1.34
N ILE A 245 4.71 14.47 -0.67
CA ILE A 245 4.48 13.17 -1.31
C ILE A 245 3.05 13.08 -1.84
N GLU A 246 2.03 13.41 -1.03
CA GLU A 246 0.63 13.42 -1.46
C GLU A 246 0.39 14.35 -2.65
N GLY A 247 1.06 15.51 -2.66
CA GLY A 247 1.04 16.43 -3.80
C GLY A 247 1.61 15.82 -5.08
N GLN A 248 2.68 15.02 -4.99
CA GLN A 248 3.30 14.36 -6.14
C GLN A 248 2.47 13.20 -6.67
N VAL A 249 1.91 12.36 -5.78
CA VAL A 249 1.09 11.22 -6.18
C VAL A 249 -0.37 11.59 -6.44
N SER A 250 -0.82 12.76 -5.98
CA SER A 250 -2.21 13.24 -6.04
C SER A 250 -3.20 12.29 -5.34
N LEU A 251 -2.78 11.73 -4.20
CA LEU A 251 -3.55 10.84 -3.36
C LEU A 251 -3.45 11.27 -1.90
N ALA A 252 -4.53 11.13 -1.13
CA ALA A 252 -4.43 11.13 0.32
C ALA A 252 -3.94 9.75 0.78
N LEU A 253 -2.80 9.71 1.47
CA LEU A 253 -2.20 8.46 1.94
C LEU A 253 -2.76 8.01 3.30
N PHE A 254 -3.28 8.95 4.09
CA PHE A 254 -3.93 8.70 5.38
C PHE A 254 -5.20 9.55 5.48
N PRO A 255 -6.24 9.28 4.66
CA PRO A 255 -7.35 10.21 4.43
C PRO A 255 -8.15 10.57 5.69
N ASP A 256 -8.24 9.68 6.68
CA ASP A 256 -9.03 9.89 7.90
C ASP A 256 -8.14 10.00 9.16
N ALA A 257 -6.87 10.36 8.99
CA ALA A 257 -5.94 10.58 10.08
C ALA A 257 -5.43 12.02 10.09
N GLU A 258 -5.45 12.65 11.26
CA GLU A 258 -4.77 13.93 11.48
C GLU A 258 -3.35 13.63 11.92
N LEU A 259 -2.39 13.78 11.01
CA LEU A 259 -0.97 13.46 11.22
C LEU A 259 -0.11 14.69 10.97
N ASP A 260 0.82 14.93 11.86
CA ASP A 260 1.83 15.97 11.69
C ASP A 260 3.19 15.33 11.34
N ASP A 261 3.91 15.94 10.39
CA ASP A 261 5.30 15.60 10.12
C ASP A 261 6.15 15.83 11.38
N ASP A 262 6.84 14.81 11.87
CA ASP A 262 7.47 14.84 13.18
C ASP A 262 8.96 14.50 13.11
N ALA A 263 9.78 15.49 13.48
CA ALA A 263 11.22 15.33 13.53
C ALA A 263 11.69 14.31 14.57
N GLU A 264 10.93 14.08 15.66
CA GLU A 264 11.28 13.10 16.67
C GLU A 264 11.05 11.67 16.16
N LEU A 265 10.00 11.45 15.34
CA LEU A 265 9.80 10.16 14.68
C LEU A 265 10.89 9.89 13.64
N VAL A 266 11.29 10.93 12.88
CA VAL A 266 12.44 10.85 11.96
C VAL A 266 13.73 10.53 12.72
N ALA A 267 13.96 11.20 13.87
CA ALA A 267 15.13 10.91 14.72
C ALA A 267 15.07 9.49 15.32
N ALA A 268 13.89 9.01 15.72
CA ALA A 268 13.70 7.65 16.23
C ALA A 268 14.00 6.56 15.19
N LEU A 269 13.88 6.88 13.90
CA LEU A 269 14.32 6.03 12.79
C LEU A 269 15.84 6.10 12.55
N GLY A 270 16.59 6.82 13.39
CA GLY A 270 18.05 6.94 13.31
C GLY A 270 18.55 8.12 12.47
N CYS A 271 17.70 9.07 12.12
CA CYS A 271 18.06 10.27 11.39
C CYS A 271 18.28 11.44 12.36
N SER A 272 19.52 11.68 12.74
CA SER A 272 19.94 12.77 13.64
C SER A 272 20.55 13.95 12.87
#